data_aa58fd9f2f6d26b32d43d7eb6be063b7
#
_entry.id   aa58fd9f2f6d26b32d43d7eb6be063b7
#
_cell.length_a   1.000
_cell.length_b   1.000
_cell.length_c   1.000
_cell.angle_alpha   90.00
_cell.angle_beta   90.00
_cell.angle_gamma   90.00
#
_symmetry.space_group_name_H-M   'P 1'
#
loop_
_entity.id
_entity.type
_entity.pdbx_description
1 polymer ?
#
loop_
_entity_poly.entity_id
_entity_poly.type
_entity_poly.pdbx_seq_one_letter_code
_entity_poly.pdbx_strand_id
1 'polypeptide(L)' 'MAKAEYQEIINEYKEQVRVLKEQNNELTDACKAKDSALKRALQKLEYTTEDLDKLQEQKKDETQ' A
#
# COMPACT_ATOMS: atom_id res chain seq x y z
N MET A 1 -34.58 -8.17 32.86
CA MET A 1 -33.32 -7.66 33.36
C MET A 1 -32.15 -8.15 32.51
N ALA A 2 -31.87 -9.42 32.52
CA ALA A 2 -30.73 -9.95 31.80
C ALA A 2 -30.78 -9.72 30.28
N LYS A 3 -31.96 -9.76 29.68
CA LYS A 3 -32.09 -9.59 28.20
C LYS A 3 -31.67 -8.21 27.73
N ALA A 4 -32.04 -7.14 28.45
CA ALA A 4 -31.68 -5.79 28.04
C ALA A 4 -30.20 -5.56 28.17
N GLU A 5 -29.57 -6.04 29.23
CA GLU A 5 -28.12 -5.91 29.43
C GLU A 5 -27.33 -6.69 28.39
N TYR A 6 -27.74 -7.91 28.10
CA TYR A 6 -27.11 -8.73 27.08
C TYR A 6 -27.27 -8.09 25.70
N GLN A 7 -28.43 -7.52 25.42
CA GLN A 7 -28.68 -6.85 24.15
C GLN A 7 -27.79 -5.63 23.99
N GLU A 8 -27.59 -4.87 25.05
CA GLU A 8 -26.66 -3.72 25.00
C GLU A 8 -25.24 -4.15 24.71
N ILE A 9 -24.79 -5.23 25.38
CA ILE A 9 -23.44 -5.77 25.14
C ILE A 9 -23.30 -6.24 23.70
N ILE A 10 -24.28 -6.95 23.18
CA ILE A 10 -24.28 -7.41 21.79
C ILE A 10 -24.22 -6.23 20.84
N ASN A 11 -25.00 -5.19 21.08
CA ASN A 11 -25.01 -4.00 20.24
C ASN A 11 -23.66 -3.27 20.25
N GLU A 12 -23.01 -3.19 21.41
CA GLU A 12 -21.68 -2.59 21.54
C GLU A 12 -20.65 -3.38 20.73
N TYR A 13 -20.66 -4.70 20.83
CA TYR A 13 -19.75 -5.54 20.05
C TYR A 13 -20.00 -5.44 18.55
N LYS A 14 -21.27 -5.38 18.14
CA LYS A 14 -21.62 -5.17 16.74
C LYS A 14 -21.05 -3.86 16.20
N GLU A 15 -21.16 -2.80 16.99
CA GLU A 15 -20.61 -1.51 16.61
C GLU A 15 -19.09 -1.54 16.54
N GLN A 16 -18.41 -2.18 17.48
CA GLN A 16 -16.97 -2.35 17.45
C GLN A 16 -16.52 -3.12 16.21
N VAL A 17 -17.22 -4.20 15.88
CA VAL A 17 -16.92 -5.00 14.68
C VAL A 17 -17.09 -4.15 13.43
N ARG A 18 -18.15 -3.35 13.35
CA ARG A 18 -18.40 -2.44 12.21
C ARG A 18 -17.25 -1.47 12.03
N VAL A 19 -16.83 -0.83 13.12
CA VAL A 19 -15.72 0.14 13.08
C VAL A 19 -14.42 -0.54 12.68
N LEU A 20 -14.13 -1.72 13.22
CA LEU A 20 -12.93 -2.47 12.87
C LEU A 20 -12.91 -2.87 11.39
N LYS A 21 -14.05 -3.27 10.85
CA LYS A 21 -14.16 -3.60 9.42
C LYS A 21 -13.89 -2.38 8.54
N GLU A 22 -14.41 -1.22 8.92
CA GLU A 22 -14.14 0.03 8.20
C GLU A 22 -12.66 0.38 8.24
N GLN A 23 -12.05 0.29 9.41
CA GLN A 23 -10.63 0.55 9.57
C GLN A 23 -9.78 -0.42 8.74
N ASN A 24 -10.14 -1.69 8.73
CA ASN A 24 -9.46 -2.68 7.92
C ASN A 24 -9.55 -2.37 6.43
N ASN A 25 -10.71 -1.96 5.96
CA ASN A 25 -10.90 -1.58 4.56
C ASN A 25 -10.06 -0.36 4.20
N GLU A 26 -10.04 0.65 5.07
CA GLU A 26 -9.21 1.84 4.88
C GLU A 26 -7.73 1.50 4.83
N LEU A 27 -7.27 0.64 5.73
CA LEU A 27 -5.89 0.18 5.76
C LEU A 27 -5.53 -0.62 4.52
N THR A 28 -6.42 -1.49 4.08
CA THR A 28 -6.23 -2.27 2.87
C THR A 28 -6.09 -1.36 1.65
N ASP A 29 -6.96 -0.36 1.53
CA ASP A 29 -6.91 0.60 0.43
C ASP A 29 -5.63 1.44 0.47
N ALA A 30 -5.21 1.88 1.66
CA ALA A 30 -3.97 2.61 1.82
C ALA A 30 -2.76 1.77 1.44
N CYS A 31 -2.75 0.50 1.82
CA CYS A 31 -1.68 -0.43 1.45
C CYS A 31 -1.62 -0.65 -0.07
N LYS A 32 -2.77 -0.81 -0.72
CA LYS A 32 -2.83 -0.96 -2.18
C LYS A 32 -2.29 0.27 -2.89
N ALA A 33 -2.66 1.45 -2.41
CA ALA A 33 -2.18 2.71 -2.99
C ALA A 33 -0.66 2.83 -2.85
N LYS A 34 -0.12 2.50 -1.69
CA LYS A 34 1.32 2.53 -1.44
C LYS A 34 2.06 1.49 -2.28
N ASP A 35 1.51 0.30 -2.43
CA ASP A 35 2.09 -0.74 -3.29
C ASP A 35 2.17 -0.28 -4.74
N SER A 36 1.11 0.34 -5.24
CA SER A 36 1.09 0.87 -6.62
C SER A 36 2.15 1.96 -6.79
N ALA A 37 2.26 2.86 -5.82
CA ALA A 37 3.27 3.92 -5.85
C ALA A 37 4.69 3.34 -5.81
N LEU A 38 4.90 2.33 -4.99
CA LEU A 38 6.20 1.65 -4.89
C LEU A 38 6.57 0.96 -6.20
N LYS A 39 5.63 0.27 -6.83
CA LYS A 39 5.85 -0.37 -8.14
C LYS A 39 6.25 0.64 -9.20
N ARG A 40 5.57 1.80 -9.23
CA ARG A 40 5.91 2.88 -10.17
C ARG A 40 7.31 3.42 -9.92
N ALA A 41 7.67 3.62 -8.65
CA ALA A 41 8.99 4.09 -8.29
C ALA A 41 10.08 3.10 -8.70
N LEU A 42 9.85 1.80 -8.49
CA LEU A 42 10.77 0.75 -8.89
C LEU A 42 10.96 0.70 -10.41
N GLN A 43 9.87 0.84 -11.17
CA GLN A 43 9.94 0.90 -12.64
C GLN A 43 10.75 2.07 -13.11
N LYS A 44 10.54 3.26 -12.53
CA LYS A 44 11.31 4.45 -12.86
C LYS A 44 12.80 4.27 -12.57
N LEU A 45 13.09 3.62 -11.45
CA LEU A 45 14.48 3.33 -11.09
C LEU A 45 15.13 2.39 -12.09
N GLU A 46 14.43 1.35 -12.52
CA GLU A 46 14.93 0.43 -13.54
C GLU A 46 15.24 1.14 -14.86
N TYR A 47 14.31 1.96 -15.34
CA TYR A 47 14.52 2.71 -16.58
C TYR A 47 15.68 3.68 -16.45
N THR A 48 15.80 4.36 -15.34
CA THR A 48 16.90 5.28 -15.08
C THR A 48 18.24 4.55 -15.05
N THR A 49 18.28 3.38 -14.42
CA THR A 49 19.47 2.55 -14.36
C THR A 49 19.88 2.06 -15.75
N GLU A 50 18.93 1.64 -16.57
CA GLU A 50 19.19 1.21 -17.94
C GLU A 50 19.73 2.37 -18.78
N ASP A 51 19.14 3.55 -18.64
CA ASP A 51 19.59 4.74 -19.36
C ASP A 51 21.00 5.14 -18.94
N LEU A 52 21.30 5.06 -17.66
CA LEU A 52 22.64 5.35 -17.16
C LEU A 52 23.67 4.36 -17.70
N ASP A 53 23.33 3.08 -17.73
CA ASP A 53 24.21 2.04 -18.30
C ASP A 53 24.49 2.31 -19.77
N LYS A 54 23.48 2.68 -20.55
CA LYS A 54 23.63 3.04 -21.96
C LYS A 54 24.54 4.24 -22.14
N LEU A 55 24.40 5.25 -21.31
CA LEU A 55 25.27 6.43 -21.35
C LEU A 55 26.71 6.07 -21.03
N GLN A 56 26.94 5.21 -20.06
CA GLN A 56 28.29 4.76 -19.72
C GLN A 56 28.93 3.97 -20.86
N GLU A 57 28.17 3.11 -21.53
CA GLU A 57 28.64 2.37 -22.69
C GLU A 57 29.02 3.31 -23.83
N GLN A 58 28.20 4.33 -24.11
CA GLN A 58 28.50 5.34 -25.14
C GLN A 58 29.77 6.11 -24.83
N LYS A 59 29.99 6.48 -23.57
CA LYS A 59 31.19 7.17 -23.15
C LYS A 59 32.44 6.31 -23.35
N LYS A 60 32.36 5.02 -23.07
CA LYS A 60 33.47 4.09 -23.29
C LYS A 60 33.82 4.02 -24.77
N ASP A 61 32.82 3.94 -25.64
CA ASP A 61 33.05 3.91 -27.08
C ASP A 61 33.67 5.21 -27.57
N GLU A 62 33.27 6.35 -27.05
CA GLU A 62 33.80 7.65 -27.42
C GLU A 62 35.27 7.84 -27.00
N THR A 63 35.65 7.26 -25.88
CA THR A 63 37.01 7.39 -25.36
C THR A 63 38.03 6.45 -26.00
N GLN A 64 37.54 5.49 -26.73
CA GLN A 64 38.39 4.61 -27.51
C GLN A 64 38.72 5.19 -28.89
#